data_0698d660b18bbf026995d50ea3eacf11
#
_entry.id   0698d660b18bbf026995d50ea3eacf11
#
_cell.length_a   1.000
_cell.length_b   1.000
_cell.length_c   1.000
_cell.angle_alpha   90.00
_cell.angle_beta   90.00
_cell.angle_gamma   90.00
#
_symmetry.space_group_name_H-M   'P 1'
#
loop_
_entity.id
_entity.type
_entity.pdbx_description
1 polymer ?
#
loop_
_entity_poly.entity_id
_entity_poly.type
_entity_poly.pdbx_seq_one_letter_code
_entity_poly.pdbx_strand_id
1 'polypeptide(L)'
;MNHDYPENLMKTLATQAPYAHAVMDENKNLMWTMVKYKELRMIYSCALKEVQTKFDVLSTEFNLKNKRNPISSVSTRLKSSKSIMEKMMRKHLDVNLTSMEQEINDIAGIRVICSYIDDIYMIADALLRQDDVTLIARKDYIKNPKENGYRSLHLIISIPVFFADQKRDTKVEVQIRTIAMDFWASLEHQIKYKHEIPDQEVVSAQLKECADVITATDEKMLSLRKRIELAQDIPDEEDELLLRLQKIDTNV
;
A
#
# COMPACT_ATOMS: atom_id res chain seq x y z
N MET A 1 -41.84 -38.65 -49.74
CA MET A 1 -42.35 -38.26 -48.43
C MET A 1 -41.71 -36.90 -48.07
N ASN A 2 -42.48 -35.85 -48.36
CA ASN A 2 -42.06 -34.49 -47.97
C ASN A 2 -42.36 -34.32 -46.48
N HIS A 3 -41.32 -34.11 -45.66
CA HIS A 3 -41.49 -33.66 -44.28
C HIS A 3 -41.64 -32.13 -44.30
N ASP A 4 -42.85 -31.66 -44.31
CA ASP A 4 -43.19 -30.28 -43.98
C ASP A 4 -42.88 -30.07 -42.49
N TYR A 5 -41.77 -29.38 -42.20
CA TYR A 5 -41.52 -28.85 -40.87
C TYR A 5 -42.55 -27.70 -40.66
N PRO A 6 -43.26 -27.67 -39.51
CA PRO A 6 -44.28 -26.68 -39.29
C PRO A 6 -43.67 -25.25 -39.33
N GLU A 7 -44.22 -24.41 -40.15
CA GLU A 7 -43.84 -22.99 -40.35
C GLU A 7 -43.72 -22.21 -39.02
N ASN A 8 -44.45 -22.63 -38.01
CA ASN A 8 -44.38 -22.07 -36.64
C ASN A 8 -43.02 -22.35 -35.92
N LEU A 9 -42.33 -23.45 -36.22
CA LEU A 9 -41.02 -23.75 -35.58
C LEU A 9 -39.94 -22.85 -36.14
N MET A 10 -39.98 -22.56 -37.44
CA MET A 10 -39.04 -21.64 -38.09
C MET A 10 -39.25 -20.19 -37.63
N LYS A 11 -40.51 -19.74 -37.42
CA LYS A 11 -40.82 -18.43 -36.86
C LYS A 11 -40.36 -18.30 -35.39
N THR A 12 -40.51 -19.35 -34.59
CA THR A 12 -40.07 -19.37 -33.18
C THR A 12 -38.53 -19.34 -33.07
N LEU A 13 -37.82 -20.06 -33.93
CA LEU A 13 -36.34 -20.03 -33.99
C LEU A 13 -35.79 -18.68 -34.46
N ALA A 14 -36.48 -18.05 -35.45
CA ALA A 14 -36.08 -16.74 -35.94
C ALA A 14 -36.32 -15.60 -34.94
N THR A 15 -37.30 -15.74 -34.04
CA THR A 15 -37.55 -14.77 -32.96
C THR A 15 -36.60 -14.98 -31.78
N GLN A 16 -36.03 -16.18 -31.56
CA GLN A 16 -35.05 -16.44 -30.52
C GLN A 16 -33.61 -16.13 -30.93
N ALA A 17 -33.29 -16.09 -32.23
CA ALA A 17 -31.94 -15.81 -32.72
C ALA A 17 -31.37 -14.47 -32.23
N PRO A 18 -32.11 -13.33 -32.22
CA PRO A 18 -31.60 -12.09 -31.70
C PRO A 18 -31.30 -12.15 -30.18
N TYR A 19 -32.13 -12.84 -29.42
CA TYR A 19 -31.92 -13.02 -27.98
C TYR A 19 -30.69 -13.90 -27.68
N ALA A 20 -30.51 -15.00 -28.42
CA ALA A 20 -29.35 -15.85 -28.29
C ALA A 20 -28.04 -15.13 -28.65
N HIS A 21 -28.04 -14.27 -29.69
CA HIS A 21 -26.89 -13.44 -30.04
C HIS A 21 -26.59 -12.39 -28.92
N ALA A 22 -27.60 -11.72 -28.38
CA ALA A 22 -27.42 -10.78 -27.28
C ALA A 22 -26.83 -11.45 -26.03
N VAL A 23 -27.33 -12.62 -25.63
CA VAL A 23 -26.79 -13.39 -24.49
C VAL A 23 -25.35 -13.88 -24.77
N MET A 24 -25.03 -14.26 -25.99
CA MET A 24 -23.65 -14.65 -26.36
C MET A 24 -22.70 -13.44 -26.32
N ASP A 25 -23.14 -12.26 -26.76
CA ASP A 25 -22.33 -11.04 -26.73
C ASP A 25 -22.15 -10.52 -25.29
N GLU A 26 -23.17 -10.57 -24.46
CA GLU A 26 -23.03 -10.26 -23.02
C GLU A 26 -22.06 -11.19 -22.32
N ASN A 27 -22.12 -12.50 -22.57
CA ASN A 27 -21.17 -13.46 -22.00
C ASN A 27 -19.74 -13.25 -22.49
N LYS A 28 -19.53 -12.89 -23.77
CA LYS A 28 -18.20 -12.52 -24.30
C LYS A 28 -17.67 -11.26 -23.62
N ASN A 29 -18.51 -10.23 -23.45
CA ASN A 29 -18.16 -9.00 -22.79
C ASN A 29 -17.79 -9.23 -21.32
N LEU A 30 -18.55 -10.07 -20.61
CA LEU A 30 -18.26 -10.45 -19.23
C LEU A 30 -16.92 -11.20 -19.12
N MET A 31 -16.71 -12.21 -19.99
CA MET A 31 -15.44 -12.96 -20.03
C MET A 31 -14.26 -12.05 -20.31
N TRP A 32 -14.38 -11.15 -21.29
CA TRP A 32 -13.34 -10.19 -21.62
C TRP A 32 -13.04 -9.27 -20.44
N THR A 33 -14.05 -8.74 -19.75
CA THR A 33 -13.91 -7.90 -18.55
C THR A 33 -13.20 -8.67 -17.43
N MET A 34 -13.52 -9.93 -17.23
CA MET A 34 -12.85 -10.77 -16.22
C MET A 34 -11.37 -11.01 -16.57
N VAL A 35 -11.03 -11.20 -17.83
CA VAL A 35 -9.62 -11.34 -18.27
C VAL A 35 -8.86 -10.04 -18.01
N LYS A 36 -9.41 -8.90 -18.42
CA LYS A 36 -8.82 -7.57 -18.18
C LYS A 36 -8.68 -7.25 -16.69
N TYR A 37 -9.63 -7.63 -15.87
CA TYR A 37 -9.53 -7.49 -14.43
C TYR A 37 -8.39 -8.34 -13.83
N LYS A 38 -8.22 -9.58 -14.28
CA LYS A 38 -7.10 -10.45 -13.84
C LYS A 38 -5.75 -9.87 -14.28
N GLU A 39 -5.67 -9.37 -15.51
CA GLU A 39 -4.48 -8.67 -16.03
C GLU A 39 -4.13 -7.45 -15.17
N LEU A 40 -5.10 -6.61 -14.86
CA LEU A 40 -4.92 -5.45 -14.00
C LEU A 40 -4.44 -5.84 -12.59
N ARG A 41 -5.01 -6.86 -11.99
CA ARG A 41 -4.55 -7.38 -10.70
C ARG A 41 -3.11 -7.91 -10.74
N MET A 42 -2.72 -8.56 -11.82
CA MET A 42 -1.34 -9.02 -12.04
C MET A 42 -0.39 -7.82 -12.10
N ILE A 43 -0.74 -6.75 -12.83
CA ILE A 43 0.06 -5.53 -12.92
C ILE A 43 0.29 -4.91 -11.53
N TYR A 44 -0.77 -4.75 -10.73
CA TYR A 44 -0.65 -4.24 -9.35
C TYR A 44 0.16 -5.17 -8.44
N SER A 45 0.06 -6.49 -8.63
CA SER A 45 0.90 -7.46 -7.90
C SER A 45 2.38 -7.33 -8.26
N CYS A 46 2.71 -7.07 -9.54
CA CYS A 46 4.08 -6.79 -9.97
C CYS A 46 4.59 -5.47 -9.39
N ALA A 47 3.77 -4.42 -9.40
CA ALA A 47 4.13 -3.13 -8.81
C ALA A 47 4.45 -3.25 -7.30
N LEU A 48 3.72 -4.09 -6.56
CA LEU A 48 4.05 -4.37 -5.16
C LEU A 48 5.43 -5.01 -4.99
N LYS A 49 5.83 -5.92 -5.88
CA LYS A 49 7.15 -6.56 -5.84
C LYS A 49 8.26 -5.55 -6.10
N GLU A 50 8.07 -4.65 -7.08
CA GLU A 50 9.02 -3.58 -7.38
C GLU A 50 9.24 -2.68 -6.15
N VAL A 51 8.14 -2.19 -5.53
CA VAL A 51 8.25 -1.33 -4.35
C VAL A 51 8.81 -2.10 -3.15
N GLN A 52 8.45 -3.37 -2.96
CA GLN A 52 9.01 -4.20 -1.90
C GLN A 52 10.53 -4.34 -2.05
N THR A 53 11.01 -4.64 -3.26
CA THR A 53 12.45 -4.75 -3.57
C THR A 53 13.18 -3.45 -3.21
N LYS A 54 12.58 -2.27 -3.47
CA LYS A 54 13.17 -0.99 -3.09
C LYS A 54 13.38 -0.88 -1.57
N PHE A 55 12.39 -1.30 -0.77
CA PHE A 55 12.53 -1.30 0.68
C PHE A 55 13.52 -2.36 1.19
N ASP A 56 13.60 -3.52 0.54
CA ASP A 56 14.57 -4.57 0.87
C ASP A 56 16.00 -4.08 0.62
N VAL A 57 16.23 -3.36 -0.48
CA VAL A 57 17.52 -2.72 -0.80
C VAL A 57 17.85 -1.63 0.23
N LEU A 58 16.91 -0.72 0.52
CA LEU A 58 17.10 0.32 1.54
C LEU A 58 17.40 -0.29 2.92
N SER A 59 16.67 -1.33 3.31
CA SER A 59 16.91 -2.05 4.56
C SER A 59 18.32 -2.64 4.64
N THR A 60 18.79 -3.23 3.54
CA THR A 60 20.15 -3.78 3.44
C THR A 60 21.21 -2.68 3.54
N GLU A 61 21.01 -1.57 2.85
CA GLU A 61 21.91 -0.42 2.89
C GLU A 61 21.99 0.19 4.31
N PHE A 62 20.83 0.39 4.96
CA PHE A 62 20.80 0.95 6.31
C PHE A 62 21.43 0.03 7.35
N ASN A 63 21.29 -1.29 7.21
CA ASN A 63 21.99 -2.27 8.06
C ASN A 63 23.52 -2.13 7.97
N LEU A 64 24.05 -1.79 6.82
CA LEU A 64 25.49 -1.64 6.61
C LEU A 64 26.01 -0.27 7.06
N LYS A 65 25.27 0.81 6.71
CA LYS A 65 25.73 2.19 6.91
C LYS A 65 25.41 2.76 8.29
N ASN A 66 24.39 2.24 8.96
CA ASN A 66 23.93 2.77 10.24
C ASN A 66 24.10 1.72 11.33
N LYS A 67 24.34 2.18 12.58
CA LYS A 67 24.39 1.29 13.77
C LYS A 67 23.09 0.52 14.03
N ARG A 68 22.00 0.83 13.28
CA ARG A 68 20.69 0.16 13.37
C ARG A 68 19.91 0.23 12.07
N ASN A 69 19.01 -0.73 11.88
CA ASN A 69 18.03 -0.67 10.79
C ASN A 69 16.80 0.13 11.23
N PRO A 70 16.44 1.21 10.52
CA PRO A 70 15.22 1.97 10.80
C PRO A 70 13.94 1.22 10.42
N ILE A 71 14.02 0.24 9.50
CA ILE A 71 12.88 -0.57 9.04
C ILE A 71 12.76 -1.81 9.92
N SER A 72 11.66 -1.92 10.65
CA SER A 72 11.32 -3.10 11.46
C SER A 72 10.67 -4.20 10.63
N SER A 73 9.73 -3.84 9.74
CA SER A 73 9.08 -4.80 8.85
C SER A 73 8.43 -4.12 7.64
N VAL A 74 8.27 -4.90 6.57
CA VAL A 74 7.56 -4.50 5.35
C VAL A 74 6.52 -5.55 5.04
N SER A 75 5.30 -5.13 4.72
CA SER A 75 4.21 -6.01 4.32
C SER A 75 3.45 -5.45 3.13
N THR A 76 3.02 -6.32 2.22
CA THR A 76 2.28 -5.96 1.02
C THR A 76 0.84 -6.45 1.10
N ARG A 77 -0.06 -5.70 0.50
CA ARG A 77 -1.48 -6.07 0.41
C ARG A 77 -2.04 -5.66 -0.95
N LEU A 78 -2.55 -6.63 -1.68
CA LEU A 78 -3.41 -6.39 -2.83
C LEU A 78 -4.87 -6.37 -2.34
N LYS A 79 -5.57 -5.24 -2.53
CA LYS A 79 -6.95 -5.05 -2.07
C LYS A 79 -7.88 -6.08 -2.71
N SER A 80 -8.79 -6.67 -1.93
CA SER A 80 -9.75 -7.66 -2.44
C SER A 80 -10.75 -7.01 -3.40
N SER A 81 -11.27 -7.80 -4.36
CA SER A 81 -12.30 -7.34 -5.30
C SER A 81 -13.52 -6.77 -4.59
N LYS A 82 -13.97 -7.44 -3.52
CA LYS A 82 -15.06 -6.97 -2.68
C LYS A 82 -14.79 -5.58 -2.10
N SER A 83 -13.61 -5.38 -1.49
CA SER A 83 -13.24 -4.09 -0.88
C SER A 83 -13.03 -2.97 -1.90
N ILE A 84 -12.62 -3.31 -3.15
CA ILE A 84 -12.56 -2.33 -4.25
C ILE A 84 -13.97 -1.89 -4.61
N MET A 85 -14.88 -2.85 -4.84
CA MET A 85 -16.28 -2.59 -5.19
C MET A 85 -16.98 -1.74 -4.14
N GLU A 86 -16.89 -2.12 -2.86
CA GLU A 86 -17.43 -1.37 -1.73
C GLU A 86 -16.91 0.07 -1.67
N LYS A 87 -15.61 0.26 -1.97
CA LYS A 87 -15.01 1.60 -2.00
C LYS A 87 -15.50 2.41 -3.18
N MET A 88 -15.67 1.81 -4.35
CA MET A 88 -16.22 2.48 -5.53
C MET A 88 -17.67 2.93 -5.29
N MET A 89 -18.52 2.05 -4.73
CA MET A 89 -19.91 2.37 -4.38
C MET A 89 -19.99 3.52 -3.36
N ARG A 90 -19.16 3.47 -2.29
CA ARG A 90 -19.12 4.53 -1.27
C ARG A 90 -18.67 5.88 -1.82
N LYS A 91 -17.87 5.88 -2.87
CA LYS A 91 -17.41 7.08 -3.57
C LYS A 91 -18.34 7.51 -4.71
N HIS A 92 -19.44 6.79 -4.95
CA HIS A 92 -20.37 7.01 -6.07
C HIS A 92 -19.68 6.98 -7.43
N LEU A 93 -18.71 6.07 -7.63
CA LEU A 93 -17.97 5.91 -8.88
C LEU A 93 -18.67 4.87 -9.77
N ASP A 94 -18.55 5.06 -11.08
CA ASP A 94 -18.96 4.05 -12.05
C ASP A 94 -18.16 2.76 -11.86
N VAL A 95 -18.83 1.62 -11.75
CA VAL A 95 -18.21 0.31 -11.54
C VAL A 95 -17.68 -0.23 -12.88
N ASN A 96 -16.53 0.28 -13.29
CA ASN A 96 -15.78 -0.18 -14.46
C ASN A 96 -14.26 -0.15 -14.19
N LEU A 97 -13.48 -0.81 -15.06
CA LEU A 97 -12.03 -0.94 -14.88
C LEU A 97 -11.30 0.40 -14.96
N THR A 98 -11.77 1.30 -15.81
CA THR A 98 -11.17 2.63 -16.01
C THR A 98 -11.31 3.48 -14.75
N SER A 99 -12.53 3.59 -14.22
CA SER A 99 -12.79 4.32 -12.96
C SER A 99 -12.04 3.68 -11.78
N MET A 100 -11.96 2.35 -11.74
CA MET A 100 -11.19 1.64 -10.72
C MET A 100 -9.70 2.03 -10.76
N GLU A 101 -9.09 2.05 -11.95
CA GLU A 101 -7.67 2.36 -12.12
C GLU A 101 -7.39 3.86 -11.85
N GLN A 102 -8.29 4.74 -12.25
CA GLN A 102 -8.11 6.19 -12.09
C GLN A 102 -8.35 6.67 -10.66
N GLU A 103 -9.43 6.19 -10.00
CA GLU A 103 -9.95 6.76 -8.76
C GLU A 103 -9.57 6.00 -7.50
N ILE A 104 -9.15 4.72 -7.62
CA ILE A 104 -8.77 3.90 -6.49
C ILE A 104 -7.25 3.81 -6.38
N ASN A 105 -6.68 4.56 -5.46
CA ASN A 105 -5.22 4.67 -5.30
C ASN A 105 -4.60 3.61 -4.36
N ASP A 106 -5.41 2.78 -3.71
CA ASP A 106 -5.00 1.77 -2.73
C ASP A 106 -5.32 0.34 -3.15
N ILE A 107 -5.34 0.07 -4.47
CA ILE A 107 -5.46 -1.30 -5.01
C ILE A 107 -4.23 -2.10 -4.61
N ALA A 108 -3.05 -1.54 -4.82
CA ALA A 108 -1.77 -2.03 -4.31
C ALA A 108 -1.36 -1.20 -3.09
N GLY A 109 -1.17 -1.83 -1.96
CA GLY A 109 -0.73 -1.19 -0.72
C GLY A 109 0.50 -1.86 -0.13
N ILE A 110 1.46 -1.08 0.33
CA ILE A 110 2.63 -1.55 1.08
C ILE A 110 2.67 -0.82 2.41
N ARG A 111 2.94 -1.55 3.47
CA ARG A 111 3.11 -1.01 4.81
C ARG A 111 4.53 -1.22 5.27
N VAL A 112 5.16 -0.14 5.69
CA VAL A 112 6.51 -0.10 6.24
C VAL A 112 6.41 0.31 7.70
N ILE A 113 6.94 -0.52 8.58
CA ILE A 113 6.99 -0.25 10.01
C ILE A 113 8.40 0.18 10.36
N CYS A 114 8.51 1.37 10.96
CA CYS A 114 9.75 1.96 11.42
C CYS A 114 9.83 1.92 12.95
N SER A 115 11.06 1.99 13.47
CA SER A 115 11.28 1.99 14.92
C SER A 115 10.87 3.31 15.56
N TYR A 116 11.15 4.46 14.92
CA TYR A 116 10.94 5.80 15.46
C TYR A 116 10.30 6.74 14.45
N ILE A 117 9.76 7.86 14.94
CA ILE A 117 9.02 8.84 14.13
C ILE A 117 9.90 9.47 13.04
N ASP A 118 11.14 9.81 13.35
CA ASP A 118 12.07 10.41 12.36
C ASP A 118 12.51 9.42 11.28
N ASP A 119 12.56 8.11 11.58
CA ASP A 119 12.81 7.07 10.60
C ASP A 119 11.75 7.07 9.48
N ILE A 120 10.50 7.37 9.82
CA ILE A 120 9.40 7.44 8.85
C ILE A 120 9.73 8.44 7.73
N TYR A 121 10.17 9.62 8.11
CA TYR A 121 10.49 10.68 7.14
C TYR A 121 11.77 10.37 6.36
N MET A 122 12.78 9.84 7.03
CA MET A 122 14.05 9.42 6.40
C MET A 122 13.81 8.34 5.33
N ILE A 123 13.01 7.32 5.64
CA ILE A 123 12.64 6.24 4.70
C ILE A 123 11.78 6.77 3.55
N ALA A 124 10.81 7.63 3.84
CA ALA A 124 9.99 8.27 2.82
C ALA A 124 10.84 9.08 1.83
N ASP A 125 11.76 9.89 2.34
CA ASP A 125 12.65 10.71 1.51
C ASP A 125 13.65 9.86 0.73
N ALA A 126 14.14 8.74 1.30
CA ALA A 126 15.01 7.79 0.59
C ALA A 126 14.28 7.12 -0.58
N LEU A 127 13.02 6.71 -0.39
CA LEU A 127 12.19 6.17 -1.47
C LEU A 127 11.95 7.21 -2.57
N LEU A 128 11.59 8.45 -2.20
CA LEU A 128 11.22 9.50 -3.14
C LEU A 128 12.42 10.11 -3.91
N ARG A 129 13.66 9.84 -3.48
CA ARG A 129 14.87 10.21 -4.23
C ARG A 129 15.22 9.26 -5.38
N GLN A 130 14.52 8.12 -5.49
CA GLN A 130 14.77 7.17 -6.58
C GLN A 130 14.15 7.68 -7.88
N ASP A 131 14.90 7.64 -8.98
CA ASP A 131 14.56 8.26 -10.27
C ASP A 131 13.27 7.71 -10.89
N ASP A 132 12.94 6.46 -10.58
CA ASP A 132 11.77 5.76 -11.10
C ASP A 132 10.53 5.86 -10.18
N VAL A 133 10.62 6.62 -9.09
CA VAL A 133 9.52 6.84 -8.14
C VAL A 133 8.94 8.24 -8.30
N THR A 134 7.69 8.33 -8.76
CA THR A 134 6.98 9.59 -8.88
C THR A 134 5.95 9.74 -7.77
N LEU A 135 6.05 10.79 -6.97
CA LEU A 135 5.06 11.13 -5.94
C LEU A 135 3.80 11.73 -6.58
N ILE A 136 2.64 11.09 -6.37
CA ILE A 136 1.33 11.60 -6.81
C ILE A 136 0.65 12.39 -5.69
N ALA A 137 0.66 11.86 -4.46
CA ALA A 137 0.05 12.52 -3.31
C ALA A 137 0.75 12.13 -2.00
N ARG A 138 0.78 13.08 -1.05
CA ARG A 138 1.28 12.88 0.31
C ARG A 138 0.20 13.27 1.31
N LYS A 139 -0.11 12.40 2.27
CA LYS A 139 -1.02 12.66 3.39
C LYS A 139 -0.28 12.35 4.70
N ASP A 140 0.03 13.38 5.44
CA ASP A 140 0.77 13.29 6.69
C ASP A 140 -0.19 13.33 7.89
N TYR A 141 -0.67 12.15 8.27
CA TYR A 141 -1.52 11.98 9.46
C TYR A 141 -0.70 11.90 10.76
N ILE A 142 0.63 12.03 10.69
CA ILE A 142 1.46 12.17 11.90
C ILE A 142 1.39 13.61 12.39
N LYS A 143 1.54 14.57 11.46
CA LYS A 143 1.42 16.00 11.75
C LYS A 143 -0.03 16.45 11.93
N ASN A 144 -0.95 15.86 11.17
CA ASN A 144 -2.38 16.16 11.18
C ASN A 144 -3.18 14.88 11.42
N PRO A 145 -3.25 14.37 12.67
CA PRO A 145 -3.97 13.14 13.00
C PRO A 145 -5.45 13.21 12.61
N LYS A 146 -6.04 12.06 12.30
CA LYS A 146 -7.50 12.00 12.12
C LYS A 146 -8.21 12.20 13.47
N GLU A 147 -9.49 12.53 13.43
CA GLU A 147 -10.33 12.75 14.62
C GLU A 147 -10.29 11.59 15.62
N ASN A 148 -10.20 10.35 15.15
CA ASN A 148 -10.10 9.15 15.97
C ASN A 148 -8.68 8.88 16.51
N GLY A 149 -7.69 9.76 16.26
CA GLY A 149 -6.32 9.60 16.69
C GLY A 149 -5.42 8.80 15.73
N TYR A 150 -5.91 8.35 14.57
CA TYR A 150 -5.12 7.61 13.59
C TYR A 150 -3.92 8.43 13.09
N ARG A 151 -2.73 7.81 13.10
CA ARG A 151 -1.47 8.38 12.62
C ARG A 151 -0.76 7.46 11.63
N SER A 152 -0.28 8.02 10.54
CA SER A 152 0.54 7.35 9.52
C SER A 152 1.00 8.37 8.48
N LEU A 153 2.13 8.18 7.86
CA LEU A 153 2.48 8.87 6.62
C LEU A 153 2.01 8.02 5.44
N HIS A 154 1.18 8.60 4.57
CA HIS A 154 0.70 7.96 3.34
C HIS A 154 1.28 8.66 2.13
N LEU A 155 1.89 7.87 1.25
CA LEU A 155 2.36 8.31 -0.05
C LEU A 155 1.60 7.52 -1.12
N ILE A 156 1.04 8.22 -2.09
CA ILE A 156 0.61 7.60 -3.34
C ILE A 156 1.72 7.84 -4.34
N ILE A 157 2.36 6.79 -4.77
CA ILE A 157 3.45 6.84 -5.74
C ILE A 157 3.04 6.15 -7.04
N SER A 158 3.68 6.54 -8.14
CA SER A 158 3.67 5.81 -9.41
C SER A 158 5.06 5.26 -9.67
N ILE A 159 5.15 4.01 -10.04
CA ILE A 159 6.39 3.35 -10.46
C ILE A 159 6.21 2.65 -11.80
N PRO A 160 7.26 2.58 -12.63
CA PRO A 160 7.25 1.80 -13.84
C PRO A 160 7.33 0.30 -13.52
N VAL A 161 6.48 -0.49 -14.15
CA VAL A 161 6.56 -1.95 -14.16
C VAL A 161 6.89 -2.38 -15.59
N PHE A 162 7.97 -3.11 -15.76
CA PHE A 162 8.43 -3.57 -17.06
C PHE A 162 7.97 -5.00 -17.31
N PHE A 163 7.14 -5.18 -18.35
CA PHE A 163 6.70 -6.48 -18.84
C PHE A 163 7.51 -6.84 -20.10
N ALA A 164 7.30 -8.03 -20.64
CA ALA A 164 8.05 -8.50 -21.81
C ALA A 164 7.88 -7.60 -23.06
N ASP A 165 6.71 -7.01 -23.22
CA ASP A 165 6.29 -6.25 -24.39
C ASP A 165 5.91 -4.79 -24.12
N GLN A 166 5.80 -4.40 -22.85
CA GLN A 166 5.35 -3.06 -22.47
C GLN A 166 5.90 -2.60 -21.12
N LYS A 167 5.99 -1.28 -20.98
CA LYS A 167 6.17 -0.59 -19.70
C LYS A 167 4.83 -0.05 -19.24
N ARG A 168 4.53 -0.15 -17.94
CA ARG A 168 3.29 0.38 -17.37
C ARG A 168 3.53 1.07 -16.04
N ASP A 169 3.23 2.37 -15.99
CA ASP A 169 3.30 3.14 -14.74
C ASP A 169 2.11 2.77 -13.86
N THR A 170 2.37 2.35 -12.62
CA THR A 170 1.36 1.77 -11.74
C THR A 170 1.38 2.44 -10.38
N LYS A 171 0.18 2.80 -9.87
CA LYS A 171 0.03 3.42 -8.56
C LYS A 171 0.17 2.41 -7.43
N VAL A 172 0.90 2.81 -6.38
CA VAL A 172 1.01 2.06 -5.13
C VAL A 172 0.82 3.01 -3.95
N GLU A 173 0.00 2.64 -2.97
CA GLU A 173 -0.10 3.33 -1.68
C GLU A 173 0.98 2.79 -0.75
N VAL A 174 1.85 3.68 -0.27
CA VAL A 174 2.87 3.38 0.74
C VAL A 174 2.42 4.00 2.06
N GLN A 175 2.23 3.16 3.09
CA GLN A 175 1.88 3.57 4.45
C GLN A 175 3.10 3.34 5.34
N ILE A 176 3.65 4.41 5.93
CA ILE A 176 4.80 4.34 6.81
C ILE A 176 4.37 4.74 8.22
N ARG A 177 4.70 3.91 9.21
CA ARG A 177 4.28 4.04 10.61
C ARG A 177 5.39 3.64 11.55
N THR A 178 5.30 4.07 12.81
CA THR A 178 6.04 3.41 13.88
C THR A 178 5.37 2.11 14.32
N ILE A 179 6.08 1.30 15.09
CA ILE A 179 5.55 0.10 15.75
C ILE A 179 4.32 0.48 16.59
N ALA A 180 4.38 1.57 17.33
CA ALA A 180 3.31 2.04 18.21
C ALA A 180 2.06 2.50 17.40
N MET A 181 2.27 3.21 16.30
CA MET A 181 1.18 3.61 15.39
C MET A 181 0.52 2.39 14.74
N ASP A 182 1.27 1.36 14.37
CA ASP A 182 0.71 0.15 13.75
C ASP A 182 -0.03 -0.71 14.77
N PHE A 183 0.46 -0.79 16.00
CA PHE A 183 -0.26 -1.44 17.12
C PHE A 183 -1.66 -0.85 17.27
N TRP A 184 -1.77 0.48 17.41
CA TRP A 184 -3.05 1.15 17.54
C TRP A 184 -3.97 0.93 16.34
N ALA A 185 -3.44 1.14 15.12
CA ALA A 185 -4.22 1.04 13.90
C ALA A 185 -4.75 -0.37 13.62
N SER A 186 -4.00 -1.39 14.03
CA SER A 186 -4.39 -2.79 13.90
C SER A 186 -5.53 -3.16 14.84
N LEU A 187 -5.50 -2.68 16.09
CA LEU A 187 -6.54 -2.91 17.07
C LEU A 187 -7.81 -2.10 16.78
N GLU A 188 -7.67 -0.82 16.39
CA GLU A 188 -8.81 0.01 15.99
C GLU A 188 -9.60 -0.63 14.85
N HIS A 189 -8.90 -1.16 13.84
CA HIS A 189 -9.54 -1.87 12.75
C HIS A 189 -10.29 -3.13 13.21
N GLN A 190 -9.75 -3.91 14.14
CA GLN A 190 -10.41 -5.09 14.68
C GLN A 190 -11.67 -4.73 15.48
N ILE A 191 -11.60 -3.68 16.28
CA ILE A 191 -12.74 -3.21 17.10
C ILE A 191 -13.87 -2.74 16.18
N LYS A 192 -13.58 -1.90 15.18
CA LYS A 192 -14.60 -1.33 14.29
C LYS A 192 -15.20 -2.31 13.29
N TYR A 193 -14.43 -3.32 12.86
CA TYR A 193 -14.88 -4.23 11.80
C TYR A 193 -15.80 -5.35 12.30
N LYS A 194 -15.79 -5.69 13.59
CA LYS A 194 -16.44 -6.90 14.13
C LYS A 194 -17.82 -6.69 14.73
N HIS A 195 -18.26 -5.44 15.01
CA HIS A 195 -19.51 -5.21 15.73
C HIS A 195 -20.24 -3.96 15.24
N GLU A 196 -21.58 -4.02 15.21
CA GLU A 196 -22.43 -2.86 15.46
C GLU A 196 -22.18 -2.47 16.93
N ILE A 197 -21.30 -1.51 17.14
CA ILE A 197 -20.85 -1.12 18.49
C ILE A 197 -21.94 -0.24 19.08
N PRO A 198 -22.60 -0.66 20.18
CA PRO A 198 -23.37 0.27 20.99
C PRO A 198 -22.41 1.37 21.49
N ASP A 199 -22.83 2.61 21.53
CA ASP A 199 -22.03 3.75 22.01
C ASP A 199 -20.77 4.06 21.19
N GLN A 200 -20.89 4.06 19.85
CA GLN A 200 -19.80 4.30 18.91
C GLN A 200 -19.00 5.58 19.23
N GLU A 201 -19.65 6.63 19.75
CA GLU A 201 -19.00 7.89 20.14
C GLU A 201 -18.07 7.69 21.34
N VAL A 202 -18.51 6.95 22.36
CA VAL A 202 -17.71 6.65 23.56
C VAL A 202 -16.49 5.82 23.21
N VAL A 203 -16.66 4.78 22.38
CA VAL A 203 -15.56 3.93 21.92
C VAL A 203 -14.58 4.75 21.09
N SER A 204 -15.06 5.65 20.22
CA SER A 204 -14.20 6.52 19.41
C SER A 204 -13.38 7.49 20.29
N ALA A 205 -13.97 8.06 21.34
CA ALA A 205 -13.29 8.91 22.30
C ALA A 205 -12.20 8.15 23.06
N GLN A 206 -12.50 6.95 23.56
CA GLN A 206 -11.52 6.10 24.25
C GLN A 206 -10.38 5.65 23.33
N LEU A 207 -10.66 5.33 22.06
CA LEU A 207 -9.64 5.04 21.06
C LEU A 207 -8.73 6.23 20.84
N LYS A 208 -9.26 7.46 20.83
CA LYS A 208 -8.47 8.68 20.73
C LYS A 208 -7.57 8.87 21.95
N GLU A 209 -8.07 8.68 23.17
CA GLU A 209 -7.27 8.73 24.40
C GLU A 209 -6.11 7.74 24.34
N CYS A 210 -6.36 6.49 23.90
CA CYS A 210 -5.30 5.50 23.69
C CYS A 210 -4.27 5.96 22.66
N ALA A 211 -4.70 6.60 21.56
CA ALA A 211 -3.80 7.13 20.54
C ALA A 211 -2.90 8.25 21.10
N ASP A 212 -3.44 9.10 21.97
CA ASP A 212 -2.70 10.21 22.59
C ASP A 212 -1.62 9.67 23.56
N VAL A 213 -1.93 8.64 24.37
CA VAL A 213 -0.97 7.95 25.25
C VAL A 213 0.13 7.27 24.45
N ILE A 214 -0.24 6.57 23.38
CA ILE A 214 0.71 5.90 22.48
C ILE A 214 1.63 6.92 21.80
N THR A 215 1.10 8.06 21.40
CA THR A 215 1.89 9.14 20.81
C THR A 215 2.93 9.68 21.77
N ALA A 216 2.53 9.98 23.01
CA ALA A 216 3.45 10.47 24.04
C ALA A 216 4.55 9.44 24.35
N THR A 217 4.20 8.15 24.32
CA THR A 217 5.16 7.05 24.49
C THR A 217 6.15 6.97 23.33
N ASP A 218 5.68 7.06 22.11
CA ASP A 218 6.48 7.02 20.88
C ASP A 218 7.49 8.18 20.81
N GLU A 219 7.05 9.41 21.18
CA GLU A 219 7.91 10.59 21.29
C GLU A 219 8.96 10.43 22.39
N LYS A 220 8.57 9.86 23.55
CA LYS A 220 9.50 9.57 24.64
C LYS A 220 10.56 8.55 24.25
N MET A 221 10.17 7.49 23.53
CA MET A 221 11.12 6.50 23.02
C MET A 221 12.12 7.11 22.04
N LEU A 222 11.65 8.00 21.14
CA LEU A 222 12.53 8.75 20.24
C LEU A 222 13.53 9.63 21.03
N SER A 223 13.05 10.32 22.07
CA SER A 223 13.91 11.16 22.93
C SER A 223 14.96 10.35 23.66
N LEU A 224 14.60 9.17 24.20
CA LEU A 224 15.54 8.24 24.85
C LEU A 224 16.62 7.75 23.88
N ARG A 225 16.23 7.36 22.66
CA ARG A 225 17.19 6.99 21.63
C ARG A 225 18.21 8.11 21.36
N LYS A 226 17.73 9.30 21.06
CA LYS A 226 18.61 10.46 20.79
C LYS A 226 19.58 10.74 21.95
N ARG A 227 19.12 10.58 23.20
CA ARG A 227 19.96 10.75 24.38
C ARG A 227 21.05 9.68 24.47
N ILE A 228 20.73 8.43 24.11
CA ILE A 228 21.69 7.31 24.11
C ILE A 228 22.72 7.51 23.00
N GLU A 229 22.28 7.86 21.78
CA GLU A 229 23.15 8.13 20.63
C GLU A 229 24.17 9.24 20.94
N LEU A 230 23.71 10.35 21.57
CA LEU A 230 24.59 11.43 22.01
C LEU A 230 25.60 11.02 23.11
N ALA A 231 25.25 10.02 23.94
CA ALA A 231 26.15 9.50 24.96
C ALA A 231 27.16 8.46 24.43
N GLN A 232 26.87 7.86 23.26
CA GLN A 232 27.68 6.85 22.59
C GLN A 232 28.60 7.42 21.49
N ASP A 233 28.77 8.75 21.40
CA ASP A 233 29.73 9.41 20.50
C ASP A 233 31.22 9.17 20.90
N ILE A 234 31.47 8.02 21.57
CA ILE A 234 32.79 7.45 21.81
C ILE A 234 33.05 6.49 20.63
N PRO A 235 34.10 6.70 19.83
CA PRO A 235 34.45 5.79 18.73
C PRO A 235 34.60 4.36 19.28
N ASP A 236 33.89 3.40 18.70
CA ASP A 236 34.13 1.99 19.05
C ASP A 236 35.43 1.48 18.39
N GLU A 237 35.87 0.27 18.78
CA GLU A 237 37.13 -0.30 18.27
C GLU A 237 37.14 -0.46 16.73
N GLU A 238 35.97 -0.63 16.11
CA GLU A 238 35.82 -0.75 14.63
C GLU A 238 35.97 0.63 13.96
N ASP A 239 35.42 1.68 14.55
CA ASP A 239 35.57 3.07 14.07
C ASP A 239 37.02 3.52 14.16
N GLU A 240 37.74 3.16 15.27
CA GLU A 240 39.19 3.40 15.38
C GLU A 240 40.00 2.63 14.33
N LEU A 241 39.62 1.39 14.04
CA LEU A 241 40.28 0.57 13.01
C LEU A 241 40.08 1.19 11.62
N LEU A 242 38.87 1.61 11.28
CA LEU A 242 38.54 2.29 10.01
C LEU A 242 39.30 3.61 9.87
N LEU A 243 39.39 4.40 10.92
CA LEU A 243 40.18 5.64 10.93
C LEU A 243 41.67 5.39 10.76
N ARG A 244 42.20 4.27 11.29
CA ARG A 244 43.60 3.85 11.07
C ARG A 244 43.85 3.38 9.64
N LEU A 245 42.92 2.64 9.04
CA LEU A 245 43.00 2.19 7.65
C LEU A 245 42.94 3.36 6.66
N GLN A 246 42.06 4.33 6.88
CA GLN A 246 41.99 5.56 6.06
C GLN A 246 43.28 6.40 6.12
N LYS A 247 43.99 6.44 7.27
CA LYS A 247 45.28 7.12 7.40
C LYS A 247 46.42 6.41 6.68
N ILE A 248 46.30 5.11 6.45
CA ILE A 248 47.29 4.32 5.69
C ILE A 248 47.13 4.61 4.19
N ASP A 249 45.88 4.67 3.68
CA ASP A 249 45.60 4.94 2.25
C ASP A 249 45.94 6.40 1.81
N THR A 250 46.01 7.36 2.73
CA THR A 250 46.35 8.74 2.41
C THR A 250 47.85 9.02 2.45
N ASN A 251 48.70 8.03 2.78
CA ASN A 251 50.16 8.17 2.83
C ASN A 251 50.89 7.39 1.71
N VAL A 252 50.18 6.98 0.67
CA VAL A 252 50.70 6.44 -0.57
C VAL A 252 50.45 7.45 -1.72
#